data_3f6dfde3b984fe336e1e262facf581f7
#
_entry.id   3f6dfde3b984fe336e1e262facf581f7
#
_cell.length_a   1.000
_cell.length_b   1.000
_cell.length_c   1.000
_cell.angle_alpha   90.00
_cell.angle_beta   90.00
_cell.angle_gamma   90.00
#
_symmetry.space_group_name_H-M   'P 1'
#
loop_
_entity.id
_entity.type
_entity.pdbx_description
1 polymer ?
#
loop_
_entity_poly.entity_id
_entity_poly.type
_entity_poly.pdbx_seq_one_letter_code
_entity_poly.pdbx_strand_id
1 'polypeptide(L)'
;MDDYESVLHRRASEAALAFGSLIRTRRKELNMRQNDLALATGVGRRFLIELEAGKPSCQLGRSLAVAEALGLKLIDTCTAFGPAASGLDLPDLAEEVRQ
;
A
#
# COMPACT_ATOMS: atom_id res chain seq x y z
N MET A 1 5.98 -25.58 8.91
CA MET A 1 6.81 -24.88 7.96
C MET A 1 6.01 -24.31 6.83
N ASP A 2 5.38 -25.21 6.10
CA ASP A 2 4.59 -24.78 4.97
C ASP A 2 3.45 -23.87 5.38
N ASP A 3 2.86 -24.13 6.54
CA ASP A 3 1.77 -23.30 7.02
C ASP A 3 2.21 -21.86 7.26
N TYR A 4 3.43 -21.72 7.77
CA TYR A 4 3.97 -20.41 8.07
C TYR A 4 4.20 -19.61 6.80
N GLU A 5 4.81 -20.24 5.80
CA GLU A 5 5.06 -19.59 4.53
C GLU A 5 3.76 -19.30 3.80
N SER A 6 2.77 -20.20 3.92
CA SER A 6 1.48 -19.97 3.30
C SER A 6 0.77 -18.77 3.88
N VAL A 7 0.85 -18.62 5.20
CA VAL A 7 0.22 -17.47 5.86
C VAL A 7 0.87 -16.18 5.41
N LEU A 8 2.20 -16.15 5.34
CA LEU A 8 2.90 -14.96 4.90
C LEU A 8 2.55 -14.61 3.46
N HIS A 9 2.55 -15.62 2.60
CA HIS A 9 2.22 -15.41 1.20
C HIS A 9 0.82 -14.83 1.04
N ARG A 10 -0.13 -15.37 1.76
CA ARG A 10 -1.51 -14.88 1.69
C ARG A 10 -1.60 -13.44 2.17
N ARG A 11 -0.94 -13.13 3.28
CA ARG A 11 -0.96 -11.77 3.81
C ARG A 11 -0.31 -10.78 2.87
N ALA A 12 0.80 -11.17 2.27
CA ALA A 12 1.49 -10.31 1.33
C ALA A 12 0.62 -10.06 0.11
N SER A 13 -0.06 -11.08 -0.39
CA SER A 13 -0.93 -10.93 -1.53
C SER A 13 -2.12 -10.04 -1.23
N GLU A 14 -2.71 -10.21 -0.06
CA GLU A 14 -3.85 -9.38 0.34
C GLU A 14 -3.44 -7.92 0.49
N ALA A 15 -2.28 -7.68 1.11
CA ALA A 15 -1.79 -6.33 1.29
C ALA A 15 -1.48 -5.67 -0.06
N ALA A 16 -0.89 -6.43 -0.97
CA ALA A 16 -0.54 -5.90 -2.27
C ALA A 16 -1.80 -5.58 -3.09
N LEU A 17 -2.82 -6.44 -3.00
CA LEU A 17 -4.09 -6.17 -3.67
C LEU A 17 -4.74 -4.91 -3.14
N ALA A 18 -4.73 -4.74 -1.83
CA ALA A 18 -5.31 -3.55 -1.22
C ALA A 18 -4.57 -2.29 -1.65
N PHE A 19 -3.25 -2.36 -1.66
CA PHE A 19 -2.44 -1.22 -2.05
C PHE A 19 -2.64 -0.88 -3.53
N GLY A 20 -2.64 -1.90 -4.39
CA GLY A 20 -2.85 -1.69 -5.81
C GLY A 20 -4.22 -1.10 -6.12
N SER A 21 -5.23 -1.55 -5.39
CA SER A 21 -6.57 -1.02 -5.54
C SER A 21 -6.63 0.45 -5.13
N LEU A 22 -5.94 0.80 -4.06
CA LEU A 22 -5.87 2.18 -3.61
C LEU A 22 -5.22 3.07 -4.67
N ILE A 23 -4.12 2.61 -5.24
CA ILE A 23 -3.43 3.34 -6.30
C ILE A 23 -4.36 3.56 -7.49
N ARG A 24 -5.02 2.49 -7.93
CA ARG A 24 -5.91 2.57 -9.08
C ARG A 24 -7.06 3.52 -8.83
N THR A 25 -7.69 3.42 -7.67
CA THR A 25 -8.82 4.28 -7.32
C THR A 25 -8.39 5.74 -7.33
N ARG A 26 -7.27 6.04 -6.69
CA ARG A 26 -6.80 7.42 -6.61
C ARG A 26 -6.44 7.95 -8.00
N ARG A 27 -5.80 7.12 -8.82
CA ARG A 27 -5.46 7.52 -10.18
C ARG A 27 -6.71 7.92 -10.95
N LYS A 28 -7.76 7.10 -10.83
CA LYS A 28 -9.01 7.38 -11.55
C LYS A 28 -9.70 8.62 -11.02
N GLU A 29 -9.63 8.84 -9.72
CA GLU A 29 -10.19 10.06 -9.14
C GLU A 29 -9.54 11.31 -9.72
N LEU A 30 -8.27 11.20 -10.06
CA LEU A 30 -7.52 12.31 -10.64
C LEU A 30 -7.63 12.35 -12.17
N ASN A 31 -8.45 11.48 -12.73
CA ASN A 31 -8.68 11.42 -14.19
C ASN A 31 -7.41 11.14 -14.97
N MET A 32 -6.52 10.32 -14.41
CA MET A 32 -5.28 9.97 -15.06
C MET A 32 -5.38 8.58 -15.66
N ARG A 33 -4.77 8.40 -16.83
CA ARG A 33 -4.61 7.08 -17.42
C ARG A 33 -3.33 6.47 -16.89
N GLN A 34 -3.20 5.15 -17.04
CA GLN A 34 -1.98 4.49 -16.60
C GLN A 34 -0.73 5.09 -17.26
N ASN A 35 -0.83 5.40 -18.55
CA ASN A 35 0.30 6.03 -19.23
C ASN A 35 0.68 7.36 -18.60
N ASP A 36 -0.31 8.16 -18.23
CA ASP A 36 -0.04 9.46 -17.64
C ASP A 36 0.72 9.31 -16.33
N LEU A 37 0.29 8.39 -15.50
CA LEU A 37 0.94 8.18 -14.22
C LEU A 37 2.33 7.56 -14.40
N ALA A 38 2.45 6.64 -15.33
CA ALA A 38 3.75 6.02 -15.60
C ALA A 38 4.76 7.07 -16.06
N LEU A 39 4.34 7.98 -16.93
CA LEU A 39 5.21 9.05 -17.40
C LEU A 39 5.57 10.01 -16.29
N ALA A 40 4.59 10.37 -15.46
CA ALA A 40 4.84 11.32 -14.38
C ALA A 40 5.82 10.79 -13.34
N THR A 41 5.81 9.49 -13.13
CA THR A 41 6.66 8.88 -12.10
C THR A 41 7.94 8.26 -12.67
N GLY A 42 7.95 7.97 -13.96
CA GLY A 42 9.10 7.31 -14.58
C GLY A 42 9.19 5.83 -14.32
N VAL A 43 8.17 5.22 -13.69
CA VAL A 43 8.25 3.80 -13.33
C VAL A 43 7.98 2.85 -14.49
N GLY A 44 7.41 3.36 -15.57
CA GLY A 44 7.08 2.50 -16.69
C GLY A 44 5.68 1.91 -16.54
N ARG A 45 5.06 1.69 -17.71
CA ARG A 45 3.67 1.25 -17.73
C ARG A 45 3.50 -0.16 -17.19
N ARG A 46 4.43 -1.05 -17.52
CA ARG A 46 4.32 -2.44 -17.09
C ARG A 46 4.37 -2.56 -15.57
N PHE A 47 5.27 -1.79 -14.95
CA PHE A 47 5.34 -1.78 -13.49
C PHE A 47 4.01 -1.35 -12.90
N LEU A 48 3.43 -0.30 -13.47
CA LEU A 48 2.18 0.26 -12.94
C LEU A 48 1.02 -0.73 -13.11
N ILE A 49 0.97 -1.41 -14.25
CA ILE A 49 -0.07 -2.42 -14.47
C ILE A 49 0.01 -3.50 -13.40
N GLU A 50 1.22 -3.98 -13.12
CA GLU A 50 1.41 -5.01 -12.14
C GLU A 50 1.10 -4.52 -10.72
N LEU A 51 1.49 -3.30 -10.43
CA LEU A 51 1.21 -2.70 -9.12
C LEU A 51 -0.28 -2.60 -8.86
N GLU A 52 -1.02 -2.09 -9.82
CA GLU A 52 -2.47 -1.94 -9.67
C GLU A 52 -3.18 -3.29 -9.65
N ALA A 53 -2.59 -4.30 -10.27
CA ALA A 53 -3.14 -5.65 -10.22
C ALA A 53 -2.84 -6.36 -8.90
N GLY A 54 -2.00 -5.78 -8.06
CA GLY A 54 -1.73 -6.33 -6.75
C GLY A 54 -0.61 -7.34 -6.71
N LYS A 55 0.39 -7.18 -7.59
CA LYS A 55 1.54 -8.08 -7.57
C LYS A 55 2.34 -7.86 -6.29
N PRO A 56 2.49 -8.89 -5.44
CA PRO A 56 3.14 -8.69 -4.15
C PRO A 56 4.65 -8.48 -4.21
N SER A 57 5.26 -8.76 -5.35
CA SER A 57 6.72 -8.64 -5.49
C SER A 57 7.15 -7.32 -6.12
N CYS A 58 6.27 -6.34 -6.21
CA CYS A 58 6.66 -5.03 -6.71
C CYS A 58 7.65 -4.37 -5.77
N GLN A 59 8.61 -3.65 -6.34
CA GLN A 59 9.61 -2.96 -5.55
C GLN A 59 8.95 -1.88 -4.69
N LEU A 60 9.32 -1.87 -3.42
CA LEU A 60 8.69 -0.97 -2.47
C LEU A 60 8.95 0.50 -2.80
N GLY A 61 10.19 0.83 -3.10
CA GLY A 61 10.54 2.22 -3.39
C GLY A 61 9.75 2.79 -4.55
N ARG A 62 9.67 2.03 -5.64
CA ARG A 62 8.90 2.47 -6.80
C ARG A 62 7.42 2.56 -6.48
N SER A 63 6.92 1.61 -5.69
CA SER A 63 5.51 1.61 -5.30
C SER A 63 5.16 2.84 -4.49
N LEU A 64 6.02 3.21 -3.55
CA LEU A 64 5.80 4.40 -2.73
C LEU A 64 5.93 5.68 -3.54
N ALA A 65 6.81 5.69 -4.54
CA ALA A 65 6.93 6.85 -5.43
C ALA A 65 5.64 7.09 -6.21
N VAL A 66 5.02 6.01 -6.66
CA VAL A 66 3.73 6.12 -7.37
C VAL A 66 2.66 6.67 -6.43
N ALA A 67 2.61 6.15 -5.22
CA ALA A 67 1.63 6.63 -4.24
C ALA A 67 1.83 8.11 -3.97
N GLU A 68 3.07 8.53 -3.80
CA GLU A 68 3.39 9.92 -3.51
C GLU A 68 2.96 10.85 -4.65
N ALA A 69 3.16 10.40 -5.88
CA ALA A 69 2.76 11.19 -7.04
C ALA A 69 1.24 11.41 -7.07
N LEU A 70 0.49 10.52 -6.45
CA LEU A 70 -0.96 10.63 -6.36
C LEU A 70 -1.43 11.36 -5.11
N GLY A 71 -0.50 11.87 -4.32
CA GLY A 71 -0.83 12.57 -3.09
C GLY A 71 -1.11 11.65 -1.92
N LEU A 72 -0.74 10.38 -2.03
CA LEU A 72 -0.91 9.42 -0.95
C LEU A 72 0.41 9.28 -0.20
N LYS A 73 0.33 9.19 1.11
CA LYS A 73 1.52 9.06 1.94
C LYS A 73 1.37 7.91 2.90
N LEU A 74 2.49 7.26 3.14
CA LEU A 74 2.56 6.26 4.19
C LEU A 74 2.83 6.99 5.48
N ILE A 75 1.92 6.88 6.43
CA ILE A 75 2.09 7.55 7.71
C ILE A 75 1.86 6.55 8.84
N ASP A 76 2.44 6.88 9.98
CA ASP A 76 2.26 6.11 11.19
C ASP A 76 0.99 6.64 11.87
N THR A 77 -0.08 5.89 11.77
CA THR A 77 -1.36 6.35 12.34
C THR A 77 -1.30 6.45 13.86
N CYS A 78 -0.46 5.66 14.49
CA CYS A 78 -0.30 5.76 15.93
C CYS A 78 0.31 7.09 16.32
N THR A 79 1.30 7.56 15.57
CA THR A 79 1.91 8.86 15.82
C THR A 79 1.00 10.00 15.41
N ALA A 80 0.36 9.88 14.25
CA ALA A 80 -0.44 10.96 13.69
C ALA A 80 -1.76 11.16 14.43
N PHE A 81 -2.42 10.08 14.81
CA PHE A 81 -3.78 10.15 15.36
C PHE A 81 -3.92 9.50 16.74
N GLY A 82 -2.87 8.82 17.19
CA GLY A 82 -2.92 8.07 18.42
C GLY A 82 -3.60 6.72 18.26
N PRO A 83 -3.38 5.82 19.22
CA PRO A 83 -3.90 4.46 19.08
C PRO A 83 -5.42 4.40 18.95
N ALA A 84 -6.13 5.25 19.67
CA ALA A 84 -7.59 5.22 19.65
C ALA A 84 -8.16 5.68 18.33
N ALA A 85 -7.43 6.52 17.60
CA ALA A 85 -7.92 7.10 16.35
C ALA A 85 -7.52 6.30 15.13
N SER A 86 -6.70 5.26 15.32
CA SER A 86 -6.17 4.51 14.19
C SER A 86 -7.24 3.70 13.46
N GLY A 87 -8.33 3.38 14.14
CA GLY A 87 -9.37 2.56 13.55
C GLY A 87 -9.02 1.08 13.53
N LEU A 88 -7.86 0.72 13.98
CA LEU A 88 -7.44 -0.68 14.06
C LEU A 88 -7.80 -1.23 15.42
N ASP A 89 -8.25 -2.47 15.42
CA ASP A 89 -8.63 -3.13 16.66
C ASP A 89 -7.44 -3.83 17.28
N LEU A 90 -6.53 -3.01 17.84
CA LEU A 90 -5.32 -3.53 18.47
C LEU A 90 -5.09 -2.87 19.82
N PRO A 91 -6.13 -2.77 20.66
CA PRO A 91 -5.96 -2.09 21.94
C PRO A 91 -5.00 -2.81 22.87
N ASP A 92 -5.01 -4.14 22.86
CA ASP A 92 -4.13 -4.91 23.73
C ASP A 92 -2.68 -4.67 23.38
N LEU A 93 -2.37 -4.65 22.10
CA LEU A 93 -1.02 -4.43 21.64
C LEU A 93 -0.54 -3.03 22.03
N ALA A 94 -1.42 -2.05 21.90
CA ALA A 94 -1.06 -0.69 22.25
C ALA A 94 -0.78 -0.55 23.74
N GLU A 95 -1.56 -1.25 24.55
CA GLU A 95 -1.34 -1.22 25.98
C GLU A 95 -0.03 -1.86 26.37
N GLU A 96 0.32 -2.96 25.72
CA GLU A 96 1.58 -3.62 25.99
C GLU A 96 2.76 -2.74 25.65
N VAL A 97 2.67 -2.03 24.53
CA VAL A 97 3.75 -1.15 24.11
C VAL A 97 3.96 -0.02 25.10
N ARG A 98 2.91 0.45 25.72
CA ARG A 98 3.01 1.54 26.68
C ARG A 98 3.64 1.15 27.98
N GLN A 99 3.61 -0.12 28.31
CA GLN A 99 4.22 -0.59 29.53
C GLN A 99 5.71 -0.82 29.38
#